data_a4e33bb0a4d8e0ead7afb317f79b12d5
#
_entry.id   a4e33bb0a4d8e0ead7afb317f79b12d5
#
_cell.length_a   1.000
_cell.length_b   1.000
_cell.length_c   1.000
_cell.angle_alpha   90.00
_cell.angle_beta   90.00
_cell.angle_gamma   90.00
#
_symmetry.space_group_name_H-M   'P 1'
#
loop_
_entity.id
_entity.type
_entity.pdbx_description
1 polymer ?
#
loop_
_entity_poly.entity_id
_entity_poly.type
_entity_poly.pdbx_seq_one_letter_code
_entity_poly.pdbx_strand_id
1 'polypeptide(L)'
;DFEYGPRPANSIFDPLGVLDSGALGKITSPMQKLREKEGIDIVVVVLDDLKGAPPEHVAGRFAAAWSGSLIRAVVLHVPGNPDSPWIVPGGELTDLLHPEAIARDTSRGKRLASYEPTEAGKVRVAVEEASDRLRYWKATHFNATEARKKAIAKIRLEHDDKSRQWRIIVLTCVACAIPLMIGCYMLYLMLRKPGSRYFPEVVPPRRMGAPHAGGNQAVTKLGPPQP
;
A
#
# COMPACT_ATOMS: atom_id res chain seq x y z
N ASP A 1 -18.45 15.63 30.90
CA ASP A 1 -17.68 15.86 29.67
C ASP A 1 -16.50 16.77 30.03
N PHE A 2 -15.29 16.41 29.51
CA PHE A 2 -14.10 17.24 29.62
C PHE A 2 -14.16 18.31 28.53
N GLU A 3 -14.02 19.58 28.89
CA GLU A 3 -13.88 20.66 27.92
C GLU A 3 -12.46 20.63 27.33
N TYR A 4 -12.36 20.17 26.10
CA TYR A 4 -11.11 20.18 25.35
C TYR A 4 -10.92 21.57 24.73
N GLY A 5 -10.38 22.51 25.47
CA GLY A 5 -10.00 23.80 24.94
C GLY A 5 -8.96 23.69 23.80
N PRO A 6 -8.49 24.81 23.26
CA PRO A 6 -7.41 24.80 22.28
C PRO A 6 -6.17 24.14 22.89
N ARG A 7 -5.42 23.43 22.06
CA ARG A 7 -4.18 22.78 22.48
C ARG A 7 -3.23 23.80 23.11
N PRO A 8 -2.73 23.54 24.32
CA PRO A 8 -1.69 24.39 24.93
C PRO A 8 -0.42 24.41 24.08
N ALA A 9 0.23 25.58 23.99
CA ALA A 9 1.43 25.76 23.15
C ALA A 9 2.57 24.81 23.53
N ASN A 10 2.72 24.49 24.80
CA ASN A 10 3.70 23.54 25.35
C ASN A 10 3.24 22.08 25.32
N SER A 11 2.04 21.78 24.81
CA SER A 11 1.44 20.43 24.78
C SER A 11 1.21 19.83 26.18
N ILE A 12 1.12 20.65 27.20
CA ILE A 12 0.90 20.27 28.60
C ILE A 12 -0.38 20.92 29.10
N PHE A 13 -1.31 20.13 29.55
CA PHE A 13 -2.53 20.56 30.22
C PHE A 13 -2.44 20.21 31.74
N ASP A 14 -2.17 21.20 32.55
CA ASP A 14 -2.02 21.04 33.98
C ASP A 14 -2.83 22.15 34.73
N PRO A 15 -4.14 22.01 34.81
CA PRO A 15 -4.98 22.97 35.54
C PRO A 15 -4.75 22.96 37.05
N LEU A 16 -4.10 21.92 37.59
CA LEU A 16 -3.84 21.75 38.98
C LEU A 16 -2.52 22.39 39.46
N GLY A 17 -1.63 22.75 38.47
CA GLY A 17 -0.32 23.30 38.81
C GLY A 17 0.62 22.31 39.48
N VAL A 18 0.49 21.02 39.19
CA VAL A 18 1.34 19.95 39.74
C VAL A 18 2.78 20.09 39.22
N LEU A 19 2.92 20.60 38.01
CA LEU A 19 4.20 20.80 37.36
C LEU A 19 4.70 22.23 37.61
N ASP A 20 5.72 22.36 38.45
CA ASP A 20 6.38 23.64 38.67
C ASP A 20 7.11 24.13 37.39
N SER A 21 7.55 25.38 37.38
CA SER A 21 8.22 25.98 36.23
C SER A 21 9.50 25.25 35.81
N GLY A 22 10.20 24.66 36.76
CA GLY A 22 11.42 23.90 36.54
C GLY A 22 11.12 22.54 35.88
N ALA A 23 10.07 21.86 36.34
CA ALA A 23 9.60 20.62 35.73
C ALA A 23 9.03 20.85 34.33
N LEU A 24 8.22 21.91 34.16
CA LEU A 24 7.69 22.31 32.86
C LEU A 24 8.79 22.49 31.82
N GLY A 25 9.86 23.23 32.14
CA GLY A 25 10.99 23.44 31.23
C GLY A 25 11.71 22.14 30.85
N LYS A 26 11.90 21.24 31.80
CA LYS A 26 12.55 19.94 31.60
C LYS A 26 11.71 18.99 30.72
N ILE A 27 10.39 19.11 30.76
CA ILE A 27 9.47 18.27 29.97
C ILE A 27 9.22 18.87 28.59
N THR A 28 8.95 20.17 28.49
CA THR A 28 8.55 20.85 27.26
C THR A 28 9.66 20.82 26.20
N SER A 29 10.92 21.12 26.58
CA SER A 29 12.03 21.20 25.61
C SER A 29 12.31 19.86 24.89
N PRO A 30 12.38 18.71 25.56
CA PRO A 30 12.49 17.41 24.90
C PRO A 30 11.29 17.08 24.00
N MET A 31 10.07 17.33 24.47
CA MET A 31 8.85 17.07 23.71
C MET A 31 8.79 17.89 22.42
N GLN A 32 9.14 19.17 22.48
CA GLN A 32 9.17 20.04 21.32
C GLN A 32 10.22 19.55 20.29
N LYS A 33 11.43 19.20 20.75
CA LYS A 33 12.46 18.62 19.88
C LYS A 33 12.02 17.34 19.19
N LEU A 34 11.32 16.46 19.92
CA LEU A 34 10.75 15.22 19.35
C LEU A 34 9.74 15.52 18.26
N ARG A 35 8.85 16.47 18.51
CA ARG A 35 7.83 16.87 17.55
C ARG A 35 8.42 17.46 16.29
N GLU A 36 9.36 18.40 16.43
CA GLU A 36 9.97 19.13 15.30
C GLU A 36 10.90 18.24 14.47
N LYS A 37 11.76 17.45 15.13
CA LYS A 37 12.79 16.67 14.45
C LYS A 37 12.33 15.28 14.04
N GLU A 38 11.50 14.67 14.85
CA GLU A 38 11.15 13.27 14.68
C GLU A 38 9.67 13.05 14.32
N GLY A 39 8.84 14.08 14.34
CA GLY A 39 7.40 13.95 14.08
C GLY A 39 6.67 13.10 15.12
N ILE A 40 7.24 12.97 16.34
CA ILE A 40 6.65 12.25 17.46
C ILE A 40 5.99 13.28 18.36
N ASP A 41 4.70 13.13 18.58
CA ASP A 41 3.92 14.08 19.37
C ASP A 41 3.51 13.48 20.70
N ILE A 42 3.94 14.09 21.80
CA ILE A 42 3.56 13.72 23.17
C ILE A 42 2.73 14.83 23.76
N VAL A 43 1.62 14.46 24.37
CA VAL A 43 0.74 15.36 25.11
C VAL A 43 0.71 14.93 26.55
N VAL A 44 0.89 15.87 27.47
CA VAL A 44 0.77 15.63 28.91
C VAL A 44 -0.54 16.22 29.40
N VAL A 45 -1.30 15.42 30.14
CA VAL A 45 -2.60 15.81 30.73
C VAL A 45 -2.59 15.44 32.19
N VAL A 46 -2.75 16.44 33.02
CA VAL A 46 -2.89 16.29 34.47
C VAL A 46 -4.34 16.61 34.86
N LEU A 47 -5.02 15.67 35.48
CA LEU A 47 -6.42 15.82 35.90
C LEU A 47 -6.56 15.52 37.38
N ASP A 48 -7.59 16.04 38.03
CA ASP A 48 -7.96 15.72 39.38
C ASP A 48 -8.61 14.34 39.53
N ASP A 49 -9.41 13.95 38.51
CA ASP A 49 -10.12 12.68 38.48
C ASP A 49 -10.48 12.30 37.05
N LEU A 50 -10.63 11.01 36.79
CA LEU A 50 -11.09 10.46 35.48
C LEU A 50 -12.61 10.34 35.40
N LYS A 51 -13.36 10.72 36.45
CA LYS A 51 -14.83 10.61 36.48
C LYS A 51 -15.37 9.22 36.16
N GLY A 52 -14.63 8.20 36.57
CA GLY A 52 -14.95 6.79 36.29
C GLY A 52 -14.72 6.32 34.84
N ALA A 53 -14.15 7.17 34.01
CA ALA A 53 -13.81 6.75 32.63
C ALA A 53 -12.46 6.00 32.60
N PRO A 54 -12.30 5.00 31.73
CA PRO A 54 -11.01 4.33 31.52
C PRO A 54 -9.93 5.32 31.06
N PRO A 55 -8.69 5.21 31.55
CA PRO A 55 -7.60 6.12 31.18
C PRO A 55 -7.36 6.18 29.67
N GLU A 56 -7.47 5.04 28.98
CA GLU A 56 -7.28 4.93 27.53
C GLU A 56 -8.33 5.74 26.77
N HIS A 57 -9.56 5.74 27.26
CA HIS A 57 -10.65 6.48 26.63
C HIS A 57 -10.47 7.99 26.80
N VAL A 58 -10.08 8.44 28.00
CA VAL A 58 -9.79 9.86 28.27
C VAL A 58 -8.61 10.33 27.43
N ALA A 59 -7.51 9.59 27.45
CA ALA A 59 -6.32 9.89 26.67
C ALA A 59 -6.60 9.90 25.17
N GLY A 60 -7.39 8.95 24.67
CA GLY A 60 -7.80 8.88 23.26
C GLY A 60 -8.55 10.14 22.81
N ARG A 61 -9.42 10.69 23.63
CA ARG A 61 -10.15 11.93 23.34
C ARG A 61 -9.21 13.13 23.28
N PHE A 62 -8.27 13.26 24.22
CA PHE A 62 -7.23 14.30 24.16
C PHE A 62 -6.34 14.16 22.95
N ALA A 63 -5.93 12.94 22.61
CA ALA A 63 -5.16 12.68 21.40
C ALA A 63 -5.92 13.08 20.13
N ALA A 64 -7.19 12.78 20.05
CA ALA A 64 -8.03 13.14 18.89
C ALA A 64 -8.21 14.65 18.75
N ALA A 65 -8.37 15.35 19.89
CA ALA A 65 -8.58 16.79 19.90
C ALA A 65 -7.30 17.60 19.58
N TRP A 66 -6.14 17.12 20.04
CA TRP A 66 -4.93 17.94 20.07
C TRP A 66 -3.76 17.43 19.22
N SER A 67 -3.77 16.19 18.78
CA SER A 67 -2.65 15.62 18.03
C SER A 67 -3.06 15.17 16.64
N GLY A 68 -2.45 15.81 15.64
CA GLY A 68 -2.55 15.39 14.22
C GLY A 68 -1.38 14.52 13.75
N SER A 69 -0.44 14.15 14.66
CA SER A 69 0.71 13.32 14.29
C SER A 69 0.34 11.85 14.12
N LEU A 70 0.99 11.18 13.17
CA LEU A 70 0.86 9.74 12.92
C LEU A 70 1.45 8.90 14.07
N ILE A 71 2.43 9.46 14.80
CA ILE A 71 3.08 8.85 15.95
C ILE A 71 2.86 9.75 17.15
N ARG A 72 2.06 9.29 18.09
CA ARG A 72 1.67 10.09 19.24
C ARG A 72 1.51 9.27 20.50
N ALA A 73 1.61 9.94 21.65
CA ALA A 73 1.20 9.38 22.93
C ALA A 73 0.59 10.47 23.81
N VAL A 74 -0.28 10.06 24.72
CA VAL A 74 -0.78 10.89 25.83
C VAL A 74 -0.25 10.32 27.13
N VAL A 75 0.43 11.16 27.91
CA VAL A 75 0.79 10.87 29.29
C VAL A 75 -0.28 11.48 30.17
N LEU A 76 -1.13 10.63 30.72
CA LEU A 76 -2.24 11.02 31.59
C LEU A 76 -1.86 10.82 33.04
N HIS A 77 -1.99 11.84 33.84
CA HIS A 77 -1.62 11.79 35.25
C HIS A 77 -2.77 12.28 36.15
N VAL A 78 -3.02 11.53 37.22
CA VAL A 78 -3.96 11.87 38.28
C VAL A 78 -3.17 11.83 39.59
N PRO A 79 -2.92 12.98 40.23
CA PRO A 79 -2.14 13.04 41.45
C PRO A 79 -2.78 12.20 42.57
N GLY A 80 -1.94 11.51 43.33
CA GLY A 80 -2.41 10.63 44.42
C GLY A 80 -2.99 9.28 43.98
N ASN A 81 -3.20 9.05 42.66
CA ASN A 81 -3.63 7.76 42.20
C ASN A 81 -2.41 6.83 42.02
N PRO A 82 -2.35 5.66 42.68
CA PRO A 82 -1.20 4.75 42.61
C PRO A 82 -1.02 4.13 41.23
N ASP A 83 -2.08 4.13 40.43
CA ASP A 83 -2.05 3.60 39.07
C ASP A 83 -1.57 4.59 38.02
N SER A 84 -1.46 5.86 38.38
CA SER A 84 -0.96 6.95 37.56
C SER A 84 0.58 7.04 37.60
N PRO A 85 1.26 7.53 36.55
CA PRO A 85 0.74 7.99 35.26
C PRO A 85 0.47 6.85 34.27
N TRP A 86 -0.44 7.07 33.34
CA TRP A 86 -0.69 6.18 32.20
C TRP A 86 -0.04 6.76 30.94
N ILE A 87 0.64 5.90 30.19
CA ILE A 87 1.19 6.21 28.87
C ILE A 87 0.28 5.53 27.84
N VAL A 88 -0.45 6.31 27.07
CA VAL A 88 -1.40 5.81 26.08
C VAL A 88 -0.90 6.19 24.67
N PRO A 89 -0.27 5.26 23.97
CA PRO A 89 0.15 5.49 22.58
C PRO A 89 -1.07 5.55 21.66
N GLY A 90 -0.90 6.22 20.52
CA GLY A 90 -1.94 6.38 19.51
C GLY A 90 -1.39 6.66 18.12
N GLY A 91 -2.29 6.78 17.15
CA GLY A 91 -1.94 7.01 15.75
C GLY A 91 -1.63 5.72 15.00
N GLU A 92 -1.13 5.85 13.78
CA GLU A 92 -0.88 4.70 12.88
C GLU A 92 0.15 3.70 13.45
N LEU A 93 0.99 4.14 14.39
CA LEU A 93 1.98 3.26 15.01
C LEU A 93 1.33 2.15 15.83
N THR A 94 0.21 2.44 16.51
CA THR A 94 -0.49 1.43 17.32
C THR A 94 -1.08 0.30 16.49
N ASP A 95 -1.44 0.57 15.24
CA ASP A 95 -1.98 -0.43 14.32
C ASP A 95 -0.90 -1.42 13.85
N LEU A 96 0.38 -1.03 13.98
CA LEU A 96 1.53 -1.85 13.61
C LEU A 96 2.07 -2.70 14.77
N LEU A 97 1.65 -2.41 15.99
CA LEU A 97 2.16 -3.04 17.20
C LEU A 97 1.18 -4.05 17.76
N HIS A 98 1.72 -5.15 18.29
CA HIS A 98 0.90 -6.12 19.01
C HIS A 98 0.45 -5.52 20.35
N PRO A 99 -0.85 -5.64 20.74
CA PRO A 99 -1.38 -5.07 21.99
C PRO A 99 -0.58 -5.44 23.24
N GLU A 100 -0.07 -6.68 23.31
CA GLU A 100 0.75 -7.14 24.44
C GLU A 100 2.10 -6.41 24.54
N ALA A 101 2.71 -6.04 23.40
CA ALA A 101 3.93 -5.25 23.39
C ALA A 101 3.68 -3.84 23.92
N ILE A 102 2.57 -3.22 23.52
CA ILE A 102 2.13 -1.93 24.03
C ILE A 102 1.92 -2.01 25.54
N ALA A 103 1.13 -2.99 26.00
CA ALA A 103 0.81 -3.15 27.42
C ALA A 103 2.07 -3.37 28.27
N ARG A 104 3.01 -4.20 27.82
CA ARG A 104 4.27 -4.44 28.53
C ARG A 104 5.11 -3.18 28.64
N ASP A 105 5.25 -2.45 27.55
CA ASP A 105 6.12 -1.27 27.51
C ASP A 105 5.52 -0.09 28.27
N THR A 106 4.19 0.11 28.23
CA THR A 106 3.50 1.13 29.02
C THR A 106 3.51 0.79 30.51
N SER A 107 3.38 -0.48 30.89
CA SER A 107 3.50 -0.94 32.29
C SER A 107 4.91 -0.70 32.87
N ARG A 108 5.95 -0.78 32.03
CA ARG A 108 7.31 -0.44 32.43
C ARG A 108 7.43 1.05 32.78
N GLY A 109 6.90 1.93 31.95
CA GLY A 109 6.93 3.38 32.20
C GLY A 109 6.21 3.75 33.51
N LYS A 110 5.03 3.16 33.73
CA LYS A 110 4.31 3.30 35.02
C LYS A 110 5.15 2.85 36.21
N ARG A 111 5.77 1.67 36.12
CA ARG A 111 6.62 1.15 37.20
C ARG A 111 7.82 2.05 37.48
N LEU A 112 8.49 2.57 36.45
CA LEU A 112 9.61 3.50 36.66
C LEU A 112 9.16 4.81 37.30
N ALA A 113 8.03 5.36 36.87
CA ALA A 113 7.46 6.56 37.46
C ALA A 113 7.05 6.37 38.91
N SER A 114 6.63 5.17 39.37
CA SER A 114 6.23 4.91 40.74
C SER A 114 7.37 5.02 41.75
N TYR A 115 8.62 4.99 41.35
CA TYR A 115 9.79 5.20 42.21
C TYR A 115 10.09 6.69 42.47
N GLU A 116 9.48 7.59 41.71
CA GLU A 116 9.68 9.01 41.88
C GLU A 116 8.87 9.54 43.09
N PRO A 117 9.51 10.29 43.97
CA PRO A 117 8.83 10.77 45.21
C PRO A 117 7.86 11.93 44.96
N THR A 118 8.00 12.64 43.86
CA THR A 118 7.20 13.80 43.49
C THR A 118 6.29 13.55 42.33
N GLU A 119 5.09 14.12 42.32
CA GLU A 119 4.16 13.96 41.19
C GLU A 119 4.74 14.52 39.90
N ALA A 120 5.45 15.66 39.97
CA ALA A 120 6.17 16.21 38.80
C ALA A 120 7.28 15.26 38.28
N GLY A 121 7.99 14.57 39.19
CA GLY A 121 8.97 13.54 38.86
C GLY A 121 8.33 12.36 38.14
N LYS A 122 7.19 11.89 38.62
CA LYS A 122 6.44 10.79 37.99
C LYS A 122 6.07 11.13 36.54
N VAL A 123 5.54 12.32 36.31
CA VAL A 123 5.19 12.79 34.93
C VAL A 123 6.43 12.88 34.07
N ARG A 124 7.53 13.46 34.60
CA ARG A 124 8.79 13.57 33.86
C ARG A 124 9.31 12.20 33.38
N VAL A 125 9.40 11.23 34.29
CA VAL A 125 9.86 9.89 33.98
C VAL A 125 8.94 9.20 32.98
N ALA A 126 7.62 9.38 33.12
CA ALA A 126 6.66 8.84 32.15
C ALA A 126 6.84 9.43 30.74
N VAL A 127 7.12 10.73 30.63
CA VAL A 127 7.40 11.40 29.35
C VAL A 127 8.73 10.91 28.74
N GLU A 128 9.77 10.75 29.54
CA GLU A 128 11.05 10.22 29.10
C GLU A 128 10.88 8.80 28.54
N GLU A 129 10.24 7.90 29.29
CA GLU A 129 9.99 6.53 28.85
C GLU A 129 9.09 6.48 27.60
N ALA A 130 8.02 7.28 27.54
CA ALA A 130 7.17 7.40 26.37
C ALA A 130 8.00 7.85 25.15
N SER A 131 8.89 8.81 25.32
CA SER A 131 9.77 9.32 24.27
C SER A 131 10.67 8.23 23.72
N ASP A 132 11.32 7.48 24.60
CA ASP A 132 12.25 6.42 24.21
C ASP A 132 11.52 5.25 23.53
N ARG A 133 10.34 4.89 24.03
CA ARG A 133 9.53 3.83 23.43
C ARG A 133 9.01 4.21 22.06
N LEU A 134 8.49 5.41 21.90
CA LEU A 134 8.00 5.87 20.60
C LEU A 134 9.13 5.97 19.55
N ARG A 135 10.33 6.40 19.96
CA ARG A 135 11.52 6.38 19.09
C ARG A 135 11.88 4.95 18.67
N TYR A 136 11.95 4.05 19.63
CA TYR A 136 12.25 2.64 19.37
C TYR A 136 11.22 2.02 18.40
N TRP A 137 9.93 2.20 18.66
CA TRP A 137 8.88 1.68 17.82
C TRP A 137 8.87 2.30 16.42
N LYS A 138 9.11 3.62 16.34
CA LYS A 138 9.27 4.31 15.06
C LYS A 138 10.41 3.71 14.25
N ALA A 139 11.58 3.54 14.86
CA ALA A 139 12.74 3.00 14.16
C ALA A 139 12.53 1.56 13.71
N THR A 140 11.93 0.72 14.58
CA THR A 140 11.83 -0.72 14.35
C THR A 140 10.66 -1.11 13.45
N HIS A 141 9.50 -0.47 13.63
CA HIS A 141 8.26 -0.88 12.96
C HIS A 141 7.81 0.10 11.88
N PHE A 142 7.74 1.38 12.20
CA PHE A 142 7.21 2.37 11.27
C PHE A 142 8.15 2.60 10.09
N ASN A 143 9.44 2.87 10.34
CA ASN A 143 10.41 3.08 9.27
C ASN A 143 10.61 1.83 8.40
N ALA A 144 10.59 0.64 9.01
CA ALA A 144 10.67 -0.62 8.29
C ALA A 144 9.45 -0.83 7.37
N THR A 145 8.26 -0.48 7.86
CA THR A 145 7.02 -0.59 7.08
C THR A 145 7.00 0.42 5.92
N GLU A 146 7.41 1.67 6.18
CA GLU A 146 7.53 2.69 5.13
C GLU A 146 8.59 2.33 4.08
N ALA A 147 9.71 1.77 4.50
CA ALA A 147 10.72 1.25 3.58
C ALA A 147 10.17 0.11 2.71
N ARG A 148 9.40 -0.82 3.30
CA ARG A 148 8.71 -1.88 2.56
C ARG A 148 7.68 -1.34 1.59
N LYS A 149 6.84 -0.38 2.00
CA LYS A 149 5.85 0.27 1.12
C LYS A 149 6.55 0.94 -0.07
N LYS A 150 7.63 1.69 0.16
CA LYS A 150 8.44 2.32 -0.90
C LYS A 150 9.08 1.29 -1.83
N ALA A 151 9.62 0.20 -1.29
CA ALA A 151 10.18 -0.89 -2.09
C ALA A 151 9.12 -1.56 -2.97
N ILE A 152 7.93 -1.86 -2.43
CA ILE A 152 6.81 -2.42 -3.18
C ILE A 152 6.33 -1.44 -4.27
N ALA A 153 6.21 -0.15 -3.95
CA ALA A 153 5.83 0.87 -4.92
C ALA A 153 6.86 0.95 -6.07
N LYS A 154 8.15 0.90 -5.76
CA LYS A 154 9.22 0.86 -6.77
C LYS A 154 9.12 -0.37 -7.67
N ILE A 155 8.92 -1.56 -7.08
CA ILE A 155 8.75 -2.81 -7.84
C ILE A 155 7.54 -2.74 -8.77
N ARG A 156 6.41 -2.15 -8.30
CA ARG A 156 5.22 -1.94 -9.14
C ARG A 156 5.52 -1.03 -10.33
N LEU A 157 6.19 0.08 -10.12
CA LEU A 157 6.58 0.99 -11.20
C LEU A 157 7.48 0.31 -12.23
N GLU A 158 8.48 -0.44 -11.77
CA GLU A 158 9.37 -1.22 -12.65
C GLU A 158 8.61 -2.32 -13.44
N HIS A 159 7.62 -2.94 -12.81
CA HIS A 159 6.77 -3.94 -13.46
C HIS A 159 5.85 -3.29 -14.51
N ASP A 160 5.26 -2.15 -14.21
CA ASP A 160 4.41 -1.40 -15.15
C ASP A 160 5.20 -0.91 -16.34
N ASP A 161 6.44 -0.43 -16.14
CA ASP A 161 7.32 -0.03 -17.24
C ASP A 161 7.70 -1.20 -18.14
N LYS A 162 8.06 -2.35 -17.55
CA LYS A 162 8.31 -3.58 -18.32
C LYS A 162 7.07 -4.03 -19.08
N SER A 163 5.90 -3.99 -18.46
CA SER A 163 4.65 -4.37 -19.12
C SER A 163 4.29 -3.43 -20.27
N ARG A 164 4.56 -2.13 -20.14
CA ARG A 164 4.43 -1.15 -21.21
C ARG A 164 5.39 -1.42 -22.35
N GLN A 165 6.66 -1.68 -22.06
CA GLN A 165 7.65 -2.03 -23.08
C GLN A 165 7.25 -3.30 -23.84
N TRP A 166 6.81 -4.34 -23.15
CA TRP A 166 6.30 -5.57 -23.78
C TRP A 166 5.09 -5.31 -24.67
N ARG A 167 4.13 -4.49 -24.26
CA ARG A 167 2.98 -4.11 -25.08
C ARG A 167 3.41 -3.36 -26.35
N ILE A 168 4.37 -2.45 -26.24
CA ILE A 168 4.91 -1.72 -27.40
C ILE A 168 5.60 -2.70 -28.36
N ILE A 169 6.44 -3.60 -27.87
CA ILE A 169 7.13 -4.62 -28.69
C ILE A 169 6.12 -5.50 -29.40
N VAL A 170 5.12 -6.02 -28.70
CA VAL A 170 4.06 -6.87 -29.30
C VAL A 170 3.28 -6.10 -30.35
N LEU A 171 2.87 -4.87 -30.08
CA LEU A 171 2.16 -4.04 -31.06
C LEU A 171 3.01 -3.76 -32.29
N THR A 172 4.30 -3.48 -32.12
CA THR A 172 5.22 -3.26 -33.26
C THR A 172 5.40 -4.51 -34.05
N CYS A 173 5.57 -5.68 -33.44
CA CYS A 173 5.68 -6.96 -34.15
C CYS A 173 4.41 -7.28 -34.93
N VAL A 174 3.23 -7.07 -34.36
CA VAL A 174 1.95 -7.28 -35.08
C VAL A 174 1.81 -6.30 -36.23
N ALA A 175 2.14 -5.03 -36.03
CA ALA A 175 2.08 -4.01 -37.08
C ALA A 175 3.02 -4.32 -38.29
N CYS A 176 4.16 -4.94 -38.01
CA CYS A 176 5.09 -5.37 -39.08
C CYS A 176 4.67 -6.70 -39.77
N ALA A 177 4.09 -7.62 -39.01
CA ALA A 177 3.69 -8.94 -39.50
C ALA A 177 2.52 -8.85 -40.50
N ILE A 178 1.55 -7.96 -40.26
CA ILE A 178 0.38 -7.82 -41.14
C ILE A 178 0.77 -7.41 -42.56
N PRO A 179 1.52 -6.33 -42.80
CA PRO A 179 1.90 -5.95 -44.17
C PRO A 179 2.80 -7.00 -44.83
N LEU A 180 3.64 -7.69 -44.06
CA LEU A 180 4.50 -8.77 -44.59
C LEU A 180 3.66 -9.96 -45.05
N MET A 181 2.65 -10.36 -44.30
CA MET A 181 1.68 -11.40 -44.69
C MET A 181 0.90 -11.02 -45.96
N ILE A 182 0.43 -9.76 -46.03
CA ILE A 182 -0.27 -9.26 -47.22
C ILE A 182 0.65 -9.25 -48.41
N GLY A 183 1.90 -8.81 -48.28
CA GLY A 183 2.91 -8.81 -49.32
C GLY A 183 3.22 -10.23 -49.83
N CYS A 184 3.43 -11.18 -48.93
CA CYS A 184 3.63 -12.59 -49.29
C CYS A 184 2.41 -13.20 -50.00
N TYR A 185 1.20 -12.85 -49.54
CA TYR A 185 -0.04 -13.32 -50.18
C TYR A 185 -0.20 -12.74 -51.59
N MET A 186 0.06 -11.45 -51.77
CA MET A 186 0.03 -10.82 -53.11
C MET A 186 1.10 -11.41 -54.06
N LEU A 187 2.30 -11.66 -53.57
CA LEU A 187 3.36 -12.31 -54.30
C LEU A 187 2.97 -13.75 -54.73
N TYR A 188 2.36 -14.49 -53.79
CA TYR A 188 1.82 -15.82 -54.07
C TYR A 188 0.75 -15.78 -55.14
N LEU A 189 -0.18 -14.80 -55.11
CA LEU A 189 -1.19 -14.63 -56.17
C LEU A 189 -0.57 -14.26 -57.54
N MET A 190 0.48 -13.42 -57.53
CA MET A 190 1.18 -13.07 -58.78
C MET A 190 1.96 -14.25 -59.37
N LEU A 191 2.60 -15.07 -58.53
CA LEU A 191 3.31 -16.26 -58.96
C LEU A 191 2.38 -17.40 -59.39
N ARG A 192 1.17 -17.43 -58.84
CA ARG A 192 0.10 -18.33 -59.25
C ARG A 192 -0.57 -17.79 -60.50
N LYS A 193 0.21 -17.61 -61.62
CA LYS A 193 -0.41 -17.41 -62.88
C LYS A 193 -1.37 -18.59 -63.14
N PRO A 194 -2.66 -18.33 -63.42
CA PRO A 194 -3.50 -19.39 -63.88
C PRO A 194 -2.85 -19.90 -65.15
N GLY A 195 -2.13 -21.00 -65.01
CA GLY A 195 -1.65 -21.71 -66.19
C GLY A 195 -2.90 -22.00 -66.98
N SER A 196 -3.10 -21.23 -68.05
CA SER A 196 -4.09 -21.55 -69.06
C SER A 196 -3.60 -22.89 -69.61
N ARG A 197 -4.08 -23.95 -68.97
CA ARG A 197 -4.00 -25.27 -69.60
C ARG A 197 -5.00 -25.25 -70.75
N TYR A 198 -4.64 -24.48 -71.80
CA TYR A 198 -5.24 -24.62 -73.04
C TYR A 198 -4.78 -25.98 -73.53
N PHE A 199 -5.51 -27.02 -73.27
CA PHE A 199 -5.47 -28.22 -74.07
C PHE A 199 -6.07 -27.80 -75.38
N PRO A 200 -5.28 -27.86 -76.55
CA PRO A 200 -5.88 -27.62 -77.81
C PRO A 200 -7.02 -28.60 -77.94
N GLU A 201 -8.18 -28.08 -78.27
CA GLU A 201 -9.35 -28.87 -78.54
C GLU A 201 -9.01 -29.70 -79.76
N VAL A 202 -8.66 -30.96 -79.53
CA VAL A 202 -8.41 -31.89 -80.62
C VAL A 202 -9.76 -32.18 -81.23
N VAL A 203 -10.10 -31.44 -82.32
CA VAL A 203 -11.26 -31.72 -83.09
C VAL A 203 -10.94 -33.04 -83.88
N PRO A 204 -11.57 -34.15 -83.51
CA PRO A 204 -11.30 -35.40 -84.20
C PRO A 204 -11.71 -35.25 -85.61
N PRO A 205 -10.85 -35.69 -86.60
CA PRO A 205 -11.20 -35.61 -87.98
C PRO A 205 -12.46 -36.40 -88.25
N ARG A 206 -13.44 -35.75 -88.90
CA ARG A 206 -14.65 -36.42 -89.33
C ARG A 206 -14.25 -37.61 -90.21
N ARG A 207 -14.38 -38.82 -89.66
CA ARG A 207 -14.32 -40.03 -90.46
C ARG A 207 -15.54 -40.08 -91.37
N MET A 208 -15.30 -39.83 -92.63
CA MET A 208 -16.29 -40.18 -93.62
C MET A 208 -16.27 -41.70 -93.88
N GLY A 209 -17.38 -42.28 -93.66
CA GLY A 209 -17.58 -43.65 -94.20
C GLY A 209 -18.02 -44.66 -93.11
N ALA A 210 -19.15 -45.02 -93.21
CA ALA A 210 -19.89 -46.27 -93.15
C ALA A 210 -21.12 -46.16 -92.20
N PRO A 211 -22.30 -46.23 -92.77
CA PRO A 211 -23.58 -46.05 -91.98
C PRO A 211 -24.07 -47.38 -91.40
N HIS A 212 -23.31 -48.23 -90.87
CA HIS A 212 -23.77 -49.42 -90.20
C HIS A 212 -22.66 -50.05 -89.33
N ALA A 213 -22.40 -49.52 -88.18
CA ALA A 213 -21.78 -50.26 -87.11
C ALA A 213 -22.31 -49.69 -85.77
N GLY A 214 -23.39 -50.30 -85.27
CA GLY A 214 -23.90 -50.06 -83.99
C GLY A 214 -22.88 -50.48 -82.92
N GLY A 215 -22.26 -49.54 -82.28
CA GLY A 215 -21.44 -49.74 -81.11
C GLY A 215 -22.01 -48.89 -79.98
N ASN A 216 -22.61 -49.53 -78.94
CA ASN A 216 -23.05 -48.89 -77.74
C ASN A 216 -21.84 -48.26 -77.04
N GLN A 217 -21.78 -46.96 -76.97
CA GLN A 217 -20.84 -46.25 -76.08
C GLN A 217 -21.39 -46.29 -74.66
N ALA A 218 -20.79 -47.10 -73.83
CA ALA A 218 -20.98 -47.01 -72.38
C ALA A 218 -20.23 -45.78 -71.85
N VAL A 219 -20.96 -44.74 -71.51
CA VAL A 219 -20.38 -43.56 -70.86
C VAL A 219 -20.31 -43.86 -69.34
N THR A 220 -19.16 -44.22 -68.86
CA THR A 220 -18.88 -44.30 -67.43
C THR A 220 -18.71 -42.89 -66.90
N LYS A 221 -19.73 -42.37 -66.16
CA LYS A 221 -19.60 -41.16 -65.39
C LYS A 221 -18.78 -41.47 -64.14
N LEU A 222 -17.53 -41.05 -64.11
CA LEU A 222 -16.77 -41.01 -62.87
C LEU A 222 -17.31 -39.85 -62.02
N GLY A 223 -17.89 -40.21 -60.92
CA GLY A 223 -18.34 -39.23 -59.92
C GLY A 223 -17.18 -38.46 -59.28
N PRO A 224 -17.44 -37.28 -58.70
CA PRO A 224 -16.39 -36.50 -58.07
C PRO A 224 -15.80 -37.24 -56.84
N PRO A 225 -14.51 -37.07 -56.54
CA PRO A 225 -13.92 -37.69 -55.37
C PRO A 225 -14.60 -37.12 -54.09
N GLN A 226 -15.00 -38.05 -53.24
CA GLN A 226 -15.52 -37.70 -51.91
C GLN A 226 -14.38 -37.20 -51.00
N PRO A 227 -14.67 -36.28 -50.01
CA PRO A 227 -13.70 -35.65 -49.16
C PRO A 227 -12.99 -36.59 -48.18
#